data_480b2746633f3c140e2486cf7ead4d06
#
_entry.id   480b2746633f3c140e2486cf7ead4d06
#
_cell.length_a   1.000
_cell.length_b   1.000
_cell.length_c   1.000
_cell.angle_alpha   90.00
_cell.angle_beta   90.00
_cell.angle_gamma   90.00
#
_symmetry.space_group_name_H-M   'P 1'
#
loop_
_entity.id
_entity.type
_entity.pdbx_description
1 polymer ?
#
loop_
_entity_poly.entity_id
_entity_poly.type
_entity_poly.pdbx_seq_one_letter_code
_entity_poly.pdbx_strand_id
1 'polypeptide(L)'
;MLHKELKKGLFSRMYLEDYEALARLLVQLHTFATLPSVLLIDDFDAYTSSYKESEVLQDVHTARTCSLILNTMNSCAQILKTNVHVCAWSSSALQDVSPYTIYFINIWNITDEKETNTILLQKYMQEAPTEQCPTYKYCKLEDGTRVLKEVLYEATREEF
;
A
#
# COMPACT_ATOMS: atom_id res chain seq x y z
N MET A 1 37.03 -21.75 5.79
CA MET A 1 35.65 -21.83 6.29
C MET A 1 34.92 -20.60 5.81
N LEU A 2 34.31 -20.65 4.62
CA LEU A 2 33.58 -19.53 4.03
C LEU A 2 32.21 -19.48 4.69
N HIS A 3 32.01 -18.52 5.57
CA HIS A 3 30.67 -18.12 5.98
C HIS A 3 29.90 -17.67 4.74
N LYS A 4 29.01 -18.53 4.29
CA LYS A 4 27.93 -18.18 3.39
C LYS A 4 27.02 -17.21 4.17
N GLU A 5 27.33 -15.93 4.14
CA GLU A 5 26.36 -14.92 4.51
C GLU A 5 25.20 -15.10 3.53
N LEU A 6 24.14 -15.72 4.01
CA LEU A 6 22.84 -15.56 3.43
C LEU A 6 22.67 -14.05 3.27
N LYS A 7 22.56 -13.58 2.03
CA LYS A 7 22.12 -12.24 1.72
C LYS A 7 20.73 -12.11 2.35
N LYS A 8 20.68 -11.76 3.61
CA LYS A 8 19.48 -11.22 4.24
C LYS A 8 19.12 -10.06 3.36
N GLY A 9 17.95 -10.15 2.69
CA GLY A 9 17.45 -9.05 1.89
C GLY A 9 17.63 -7.79 2.75
N LEU A 10 18.28 -6.76 2.21
CA LEU A 10 18.59 -5.56 2.96
C LEU A 10 17.27 -4.88 3.27
N PHE A 11 16.70 -5.15 4.43
CA PHE A 11 15.52 -4.48 4.93
C PHE A 11 16.00 -3.30 5.76
N SER A 12 15.68 -2.09 5.30
CA SER A 12 15.95 -0.86 6.04
C SER A 12 14.60 -0.27 6.46
N ARG A 13 14.43 -0.02 7.75
CA ARG A 13 13.27 0.67 8.30
C ARG A 13 13.67 2.08 8.69
N MET A 14 12.89 3.05 8.22
CA MET A 14 13.08 4.46 8.51
C MET A 14 11.80 5.04 9.10
N TYR A 15 11.96 5.90 10.10
CA TYR A 15 10.85 6.67 10.67
C TYR A 15 10.95 8.08 10.12
N LEU A 16 9.91 8.52 9.46
CA LEU A 16 9.83 9.84 8.84
C LEU A 16 8.66 10.59 9.49
N GLU A 17 8.92 11.80 9.95
CA GLU A 17 7.96 12.56 10.74
C GLU A 17 6.86 13.18 9.89
N ASP A 18 7.18 13.55 8.64
CA ASP A 18 6.29 14.31 7.78
C ASP A 18 6.56 14.07 6.28
N TYR A 19 5.74 14.74 5.46
CA TYR A 19 5.90 14.72 4.00
C TYR A 19 7.25 15.24 3.54
N GLU A 20 7.80 16.27 4.18
CA GLU A 20 9.08 16.86 3.75
C GLU A 20 10.22 15.88 3.95
N ALA A 21 10.20 15.15 5.06
CA ALA A 21 11.17 14.09 5.34
C ALA A 21 11.05 12.95 4.32
N LEU A 22 9.82 12.54 3.97
CA LEU A 22 9.57 11.55 2.92
C LEU A 22 10.07 12.04 1.56
N ALA A 23 9.73 13.27 1.17
CA ALA A 23 10.15 13.84 -0.10
C ALA A 23 11.67 13.93 -0.21
N ARG A 24 12.34 14.37 0.85
CA ARG A 24 13.81 14.44 0.92
C ARG A 24 14.46 13.06 0.77
N LEU A 25 13.92 12.05 1.45
CA LEU A 25 14.37 10.68 1.32
C LEU A 25 14.24 10.17 -0.10
N LEU A 26 13.06 10.35 -0.72
CA LEU A 26 12.80 9.89 -2.08
C LEU A 26 13.72 10.57 -3.11
N VAL A 27 13.94 11.86 -2.99
CA VAL A 27 14.88 12.60 -3.86
C VAL A 27 16.31 12.10 -3.71
N GLN A 28 16.71 11.71 -2.50
CA GLN A 28 18.06 11.21 -2.23
C GLN A 28 18.22 9.70 -2.48
N LEU A 29 17.15 8.98 -2.80
CA LEU A 29 17.17 7.52 -2.88
C LEU A 29 18.20 7.00 -3.88
N HIS A 30 18.45 7.75 -4.97
CA HIS A 30 19.45 7.41 -6.00
C HIS A 30 20.89 7.46 -5.49
N THR A 31 21.15 8.11 -4.34
CA THR A 31 22.49 8.19 -3.74
C THR A 31 22.80 7.00 -2.81
N PHE A 32 21.82 6.15 -2.56
CA PHE A 32 22.02 5.00 -1.66
C PHE A 32 22.87 3.94 -2.35
N ALA A 33 23.68 3.26 -1.57
CA ALA A 33 24.55 2.19 -2.06
C ALA A 33 23.77 1.02 -2.67
N THR A 34 22.53 0.82 -2.19
CA THR A 34 21.59 -0.19 -2.70
C THR A 34 20.24 0.45 -2.89
N LEU A 35 19.71 0.34 -4.11
CA LEU A 35 18.37 0.82 -4.43
C LEU A 35 17.32 -0.21 -4.00
N PRO A 36 16.18 0.23 -3.46
CA PRO A 36 15.11 -0.68 -3.07
C PRO A 36 14.35 -1.19 -4.31
N SER A 37 14.01 -2.47 -4.28
CA SER A 37 13.05 -3.07 -5.22
C SER A 37 11.63 -3.07 -4.67
N VAL A 38 11.47 -2.84 -3.37
CA VAL A 38 10.17 -2.74 -2.70
C VAL A 38 10.21 -1.55 -1.74
N LEU A 39 9.21 -0.70 -1.81
CA LEU A 39 8.96 0.39 -0.88
C LEU A 39 7.65 0.10 -0.14
N LEU A 40 7.74 0.00 1.18
CA LEU A 40 6.59 -0.14 2.06
C LEU A 40 6.41 1.15 2.85
N ILE A 41 5.23 1.74 2.77
CA ILE A 41 4.89 2.98 3.48
C ILE A 41 3.76 2.65 4.45
N ASP A 42 4.06 2.79 5.73
CA ASP A 42 3.10 2.68 6.80
C ASP A 42 2.50 4.05 7.09
N ASP A 43 1.24 4.08 7.53
CA ASP A 43 0.51 5.30 7.85
C ASP A 43 0.56 6.37 6.74
N PHE A 44 0.20 5.93 5.52
CA PHE A 44 0.31 6.77 4.32
C PHE A 44 -0.45 8.09 4.43
N ASP A 45 -1.52 8.10 5.21
CA ASP A 45 -2.33 9.30 5.46
C ASP A 45 -1.54 10.41 6.15
N ALA A 46 -0.54 10.08 6.97
CA ALA A 46 0.31 11.06 7.62
C ALA A 46 1.06 11.94 6.59
N TYR A 47 1.30 11.38 5.39
CA TYR A 47 2.01 12.10 4.32
C TYR A 47 1.07 12.76 3.32
N THR A 48 -0.20 12.40 3.29
CA THR A 48 -1.19 12.95 2.33
C THR A 48 -2.17 13.91 2.98
N SER A 49 -2.39 13.82 4.30
CA SER A 49 -3.38 14.62 5.03
C SER A 49 -2.82 15.88 5.70
N SER A 50 -1.55 16.22 5.45
CA SER A 50 -0.83 17.30 6.17
C SER A 50 -1.38 18.71 5.95
N TYR A 51 -2.23 18.92 4.95
CA TYR A 51 -2.80 20.24 4.65
C TYR A 51 -4.26 20.30 5.05
N LYS A 52 -4.52 21.00 6.16
CA LYS A 52 -5.88 21.24 6.70
C LYS A 52 -6.65 22.35 6.00
N GLU A 53 -6.16 22.92 4.90
CA GLU A 53 -6.65 24.20 4.42
C GLU A 53 -7.83 24.13 3.44
N SER A 54 -7.90 23.16 2.56
CA SER A 54 -9.05 22.90 1.69
C SER A 54 -8.95 21.54 1.02
N GLU A 55 -10.08 20.96 0.65
CA GLU A 55 -10.17 19.68 -0.06
C GLU A 55 -9.36 19.69 -1.37
N VAL A 56 -9.44 20.76 -2.16
CA VAL A 56 -8.70 20.91 -3.41
C VAL A 56 -7.18 20.91 -3.20
N LEU A 57 -6.70 21.55 -2.12
CA LEU A 57 -5.27 21.56 -1.80
C LEU A 57 -4.80 20.20 -1.32
N GLN A 58 -5.66 19.45 -0.65
CA GLN A 58 -5.38 18.09 -0.22
C GLN A 58 -5.23 17.14 -1.42
N ASP A 59 -6.11 17.22 -2.41
CA ASP A 59 -6.03 16.41 -3.63
C ASP A 59 -4.74 16.69 -4.41
N VAL A 60 -4.36 17.96 -4.54
CA VAL A 60 -3.10 18.35 -5.19
C VAL A 60 -1.89 17.82 -4.41
N HIS A 61 -1.94 17.86 -3.09
CA HIS A 61 -0.88 17.36 -2.23
C HIS A 61 -0.76 15.83 -2.34
N THR A 62 -1.89 15.12 -2.29
CA THR A 62 -1.98 13.68 -2.50
C THR A 62 -1.41 13.29 -3.86
N ALA A 63 -1.80 14.00 -4.92
CA ALA A 63 -1.31 13.76 -6.27
C ALA A 63 0.21 13.96 -6.38
N ARG A 64 0.76 15.00 -5.77
CA ARG A 64 2.21 15.25 -5.71
C ARG A 64 2.95 14.15 -4.98
N THR A 65 2.43 13.73 -3.82
CA THR A 65 3.02 12.66 -3.01
C THR A 65 3.06 11.35 -3.78
N CYS A 66 1.94 10.92 -4.34
CA CYS A 66 1.84 9.70 -5.14
C CYS A 66 2.76 9.75 -6.36
N SER A 67 2.74 10.86 -7.11
CA SER A 67 3.59 11.03 -8.29
C SER A 67 5.08 10.99 -7.95
N LEU A 68 5.50 11.62 -6.84
CA LEU A 68 6.88 11.60 -6.40
C LEU A 68 7.33 10.18 -6.07
N ILE A 69 6.53 9.43 -5.32
CA ILE A 69 6.83 8.04 -4.96
C ILE A 69 6.97 7.18 -6.21
N LEU A 70 5.97 7.22 -7.10
CA LEU A 70 5.95 6.38 -8.28
C LEU A 70 7.08 6.73 -9.26
N ASN A 71 7.36 8.01 -9.48
CA ASN A 71 8.46 8.44 -10.34
C ASN A 71 9.82 8.02 -9.79
N THR A 72 10.00 8.14 -8.47
CA THR A 72 11.24 7.70 -7.82
C THR A 72 11.42 6.18 -7.97
N MET A 73 10.38 5.41 -7.71
CA MET A 73 10.45 3.96 -7.82
C MET A 73 10.59 3.49 -9.27
N ASN A 74 9.97 4.17 -10.23
CA ASN A 74 10.20 3.91 -11.65
C ASN A 74 11.65 4.16 -12.05
N SER A 75 12.27 5.21 -11.52
CA SER A 75 13.70 5.45 -11.73
C SER A 75 14.56 4.33 -11.14
N CYS A 76 14.21 3.84 -9.95
CA CYS A 76 14.87 2.66 -9.37
C CYS A 76 14.71 1.43 -10.27
N ALA A 77 13.51 1.18 -10.82
CA ALA A 77 13.27 0.07 -11.73
C ALA A 77 14.16 0.12 -12.97
N GLN A 78 14.32 1.32 -13.55
CA GLN A 78 15.18 1.53 -14.71
C GLN A 78 16.67 1.25 -14.41
N ILE A 79 17.15 1.67 -13.24
CA ILE A 79 18.53 1.42 -12.82
C ILE A 79 18.77 -0.05 -12.48
N LEU A 80 17.85 -0.66 -11.73
CA LEU A 80 17.92 -2.06 -11.31
C LEU A 80 17.63 -3.05 -12.44
N LYS A 81 17.00 -2.58 -13.53
CA LYS A 81 16.51 -3.40 -14.65
C LYS A 81 15.61 -4.54 -14.18
N THR A 82 14.78 -4.27 -13.19
CA THR A 82 13.83 -5.22 -12.62
C THR A 82 12.55 -4.51 -12.19
N ASN A 83 11.48 -5.27 -11.99
CA ASN A 83 10.25 -4.73 -11.44
C ASN A 83 10.48 -4.25 -10.01
N VAL A 84 9.87 -3.12 -9.68
CA VAL A 84 9.81 -2.57 -8.33
C VAL A 84 8.36 -2.50 -7.87
N HIS A 85 8.16 -2.54 -6.56
CA HIS A 85 6.84 -2.55 -5.98
C HIS A 85 6.70 -1.44 -4.95
N VAL A 86 5.55 -0.80 -4.93
CA VAL A 86 5.15 0.16 -3.89
C VAL A 86 3.92 -0.40 -3.20
N CYS A 87 3.96 -0.46 -1.89
CA CYS A 87 2.84 -0.83 -1.07
C CYS A 87 2.67 0.24 0.01
N ALA A 88 1.52 0.89 0.04
CA ALA A 88 1.17 1.88 1.04
C ALA A 88 0.02 1.35 1.89
N TRP A 89 0.09 1.60 3.18
CA TRP A 89 -0.92 1.24 4.15
C TRP A 89 -1.47 2.49 4.81
N SER A 90 -2.80 2.54 4.95
CA SER A 90 -3.51 3.57 5.69
C SER A 90 -4.35 2.93 6.77
N SER A 91 -4.32 3.49 7.97
CA SER A 91 -5.12 3.04 9.11
C SER A 91 -6.45 3.78 9.22
N SER A 92 -6.60 4.91 8.53
CA SER A 92 -7.89 5.62 8.48
C SER A 92 -8.85 4.89 7.55
N ALA A 93 -10.11 4.82 7.94
CA ALA A 93 -11.17 4.47 7.02
C ALA A 93 -11.26 5.61 6.00
N LEU A 94 -10.54 5.49 4.89
CA LEU A 94 -10.62 6.44 3.79
C LEU A 94 -12.07 6.51 3.35
N GLN A 95 -12.72 7.62 3.61
CA GLN A 95 -14.10 7.86 3.18
C GLN A 95 -14.16 7.96 1.66
N ASP A 96 -13.08 8.44 1.04
CA ASP A 96 -12.92 8.50 -0.39
C ASP A 96 -11.55 7.97 -0.82
N VAL A 97 -11.57 6.86 -1.53
CA VAL A 97 -10.39 6.19 -2.10
C VAL A 97 -10.12 6.68 -3.53
N SER A 98 -11.06 7.42 -4.12
CA SER A 98 -11.01 7.82 -5.53
C SER A 98 -9.72 8.55 -5.94
N PRO A 99 -9.12 9.43 -5.13
CA PRO A 99 -7.87 10.10 -5.49
C PRO A 99 -6.69 9.13 -5.68
N TYR A 100 -6.73 7.96 -5.04
CA TYR A 100 -5.64 6.98 -5.10
C TYR A 100 -5.77 6.00 -6.27
N THR A 101 -6.98 5.82 -6.82
CA THR A 101 -7.23 4.87 -7.92
C THR A 101 -6.48 5.19 -9.19
N ILE A 102 -6.12 6.47 -9.39
CA ILE A 102 -5.32 6.93 -10.53
C ILE A 102 -3.87 6.45 -10.42
N TYR A 103 -3.37 6.26 -9.19
CA TYR A 103 -1.97 5.94 -8.91
C TYR A 103 -1.75 4.46 -8.57
N PHE A 104 -2.72 3.83 -7.92
CA PHE A 104 -2.63 2.45 -7.44
C PHE A 104 -3.71 1.59 -8.08
N ILE A 105 -3.29 0.60 -8.85
CA ILE A 105 -4.19 -0.32 -9.56
C ILE A 105 -4.83 -1.33 -8.59
N ASN A 106 -4.11 -1.67 -7.53
CA ASN A 106 -4.54 -2.66 -6.55
C ASN A 106 -4.75 -1.99 -5.19
N ILE A 107 -6.00 -1.63 -4.90
CA ILE A 107 -6.41 -1.09 -3.61
C ILE A 107 -7.25 -2.16 -2.91
N TRP A 108 -6.98 -2.37 -1.63
CA TRP A 108 -7.62 -3.38 -0.82
C TRP A 108 -8.14 -2.79 0.47
N ASN A 109 -9.39 -3.10 0.79
CA ASN A 109 -9.98 -2.81 2.08
C ASN A 109 -9.71 -3.98 3.02
N ILE A 110 -9.29 -3.66 4.24
CA ILE A 110 -9.08 -4.64 5.30
C ILE A 110 -10.00 -4.30 6.44
N THR A 111 -10.89 -5.22 6.78
CA THR A 111 -11.82 -5.07 7.90
C THR A 111 -11.45 -6.09 8.97
N ASP A 112 -11.18 -5.61 10.18
CA ASP A 112 -10.91 -6.46 11.35
C ASP A 112 -12.22 -6.66 12.14
N GLU A 113 -12.78 -7.85 12.06
CA GLU A 113 -13.97 -8.27 12.80
C GLU A 113 -13.53 -8.84 14.16
N LYS A 114 -13.42 -7.98 15.15
CA LYS A 114 -12.91 -8.35 16.48
C LYS A 114 -13.74 -9.43 17.17
N GLU A 115 -15.07 -9.43 16.97
CA GLU A 115 -15.98 -10.39 17.60
C GLU A 115 -15.76 -11.82 17.09
N THR A 116 -15.47 -11.97 15.82
CA THR A 116 -15.25 -13.29 15.18
C THR A 116 -13.77 -13.63 15.04
N ASN A 117 -12.87 -12.75 15.48
CA ASN A 117 -11.43 -12.87 15.34
C ASN A 117 -11.02 -13.12 13.87
N THR A 118 -11.71 -12.47 12.93
CA THR A 118 -11.52 -12.63 11.50
C THR A 118 -11.11 -11.33 10.86
N ILE A 119 -10.35 -11.44 9.76
CA ILE A 119 -9.94 -10.32 8.92
C ILE A 119 -10.49 -10.58 7.53
N LEU A 120 -11.19 -9.59 6.99
CA LEU A 120 -11.64 -9.60 5.61
C LEU A 120 -10.70 -8.74 4.79
N LEU A 121 -10.26 -9.28 3.65
CA LEU A 121 -9.48 -8.57 2.64
C LEU A 121 -10.28 -8.55 1.35
N GLN A 122 -10.74 -7.35 0.97
CA GLN A 122 -11.58 -7.15 -0.20
C GLN A 122 -10.95 -6.13 -1.13
N LYS A 123 -10.88 -6.47 -2.42
CA LYS A 123 -10.39 -5.53 -3.43
C LYS A 123 -11.38 -4.38 -3.61
N TYR A 124 -10.88 -3.14 -3.56
CA TYR A 124 -11.67 -1.98 -3.89
C TYR A 124 -11.93 -1.93 -5.40
N MET A 125 -13.18 -1.76 -5.77
CA MET A 125 -13.64 -1.62 -7.15
C MET A 125 -14.40 -0.29 -7.27
N GLN A 126 -14.00 0.54 -8.22
CA GLN A 126 -14.65 1.85 -8.44
C GLN A 126 -15.99 1.71 -9.17
N GLU A 127 -16.13 0.67 -9.99
CA GLU A 127 -17.35 0.34 -10.71
C GLU A 127 -17.90 -1.02 -10.26
N ALA A 128 -19.19 -1.25 -10.49
CA ALA A 128 -19.78 -2.54 -10.20
C ALA A 128 -18.97 -3.65 -10.88
N PRO A 129 -18.55 -4.69 -10.15
CA PRO A 129 -17.66 -5.69 -10.69
C PRO A 129 -18.33 -6.42 -11.86
N THR A 130 -17.73 -6.31 -13.04
CA THR A 130 -18.07 -7.15 -14.20
C THR A 130 -17.55 -8.57 -14.03
N GLU A 131 -16.58 -8.76 -13.14
CA GLU A 131 -16.00 -10.03 -12.76
C GLU A 131 -16.16 -10.24 -11.25
N GLN A 132 -16.39 -11.49 -10.84
CA GLN A 132 -16.48 -11.86 -9.44
C GLN A 132 -15.14 -11.62 -8.74
N CYS A 133 -15.07 -10.55 -7.96
CA CYS A 133 -13.87 -10.25 -7.18
C CYS A 133 -13.95 -11.01 -5.84
N PRO A 134 -13.01 -11.88 -5.53
CA PRO A 134 -13.05 -12.64 -4.29
C PRO A 134 -12.77 -11.76 -3.08
N THR A 135 -13.51 -12.01 -1.99
CA THR A 135 -13.19 -11.53 -0.66
C THR A 135 -12.47 -12.64 0.10
N TYR A 136 -11.28 -12.36 0.61
CA TYR A 136 -10.49 -13.31 1.36
C TYR A 136 -10.77 -13.15 2.85
N LYS A 137 -11.17 -14.22 3.50
CA LYS A 137 -11.42 -14.27 4.94
C LYS A 137 -10.33 -15.02 5.66
N TYR A 138 -9.65 -14.32 6.57
CA TYR A 138 -8.58 -14.89 7.39
C TYR A 138 -9.06 -15.03 8.83
N CYS A 139 -8.61 -16.10 9.50
CA CYS A 139 -8.76 -16.28 10.92
C CYS A 139 -7.45 -15.90 11.61
N LYS A 140 -7.54 -15.15 12.71
CA LYS A 140 -6.40 -14.78 13.53
C LYS A 140 -6.29 -15.80 14.65
N LEU A 141 -5.16 -16.50 14.73
CA LEU A 141 -4.85 -17.47 15.78
C LEU A 141 -4.30 -16.75 17.03
N GLU A 142 -4.27 -17.46 18.16
CA GLU A 142 -3.80 -16.91 19.45
C GLU A 142 -2.34 -16.43 19.40
N ASP A 143 -1.51 -17.06 18.60
CA ASP A 143 -0.10 -16.68 18.38
C ASP A 143 0.07 -15.48 17.44
N GLY A 144 -1.04 -14.88 16.96
CA GLY A 144 -1.05 -13.78 16.02
C GLY A 144 -0.92 -14.20 14.55
N THR A 145 -0.74 -15.49 14.26
CA THR A 145 -0.75 -16.02 12.89
C THR A 145 -2.10 -15.82 12.23
N ARG A 146 -2.10 -15.51 10.93
CA ARG A 146 -3.30 -15.36 10.12
C ARG A 146 -3.37 -16.50 9.12
N VAL A 147 -4.49 -17.23 9.14
CA VAL A 147 -4.71 -18.37 8.25
C VAL A 147 -5.90 -18.06 7.35
N LEU A 148 -5.76 -18.24 6.04
CA LEU A 148 -6.86 -18.12 5.09
C LEU A 148 -7.90 -19.18 5.43
N LYS A 149 -9.10 -18.74 5.79
CA LYS A 149 -10.21 -19.61 6.17
C LYS A 149 -11.13 -19.90 4.98
N GLU A 150 -11.40 -18.86 4.20
CA GLU A 150 -12.43 -18.93 3.17
C GLU A 150 -12.16 -17.89 2.09
N VAL A 151 -12.59 -18.22 0.85
CA VAL A 151 -12.64 -17.28 -0.26
C VAL A 151 -14.11 -17.15 -0.66
N LEU A 152 -14.65 -15.96 -0.45
CA LEU A 152 -16.05 -15.63 -0.73
C LEU A 152 -16.14 -14.97 -2.10
N TYR A 153 -17.09 -15.40 -2.90
CA TYR A 153 -17.45 -14.75 -4.16
C TYR A 153 -18.84 -14.14 -3.97
N GLU A 154 -18.96 -12.86 -4.22
CA GLU A 154 -20.29 -12.23 -4.26
C GLU A 154 -21.07 -12.85 -5.42
N ALA A 155 -22.24 -13.42 -5.12
CA ALA A 155 -23.15 -13.86 -6.16
C ALA A 155 -23.62 -12.62 -6.94
N THR A 156 -23.40 -12.58 -8.23
CA THR A 156 -24.03 -11.61 -9.12
C THR A 156 -25.53 -11.66 -8.85
N ARG A 157 -26.09 -10.57 -8.32
CA ARG A 157 -27.56 -10.42 -8.29
C ARG A 157 -28.00 -10.40 -9.76
N GLU A 158 -28.54 -11.51 -10.21
CA GLU A 158 -29.36 -11.51 -11.42
C GLU A 158 -30.56 -10.63 -11.10
N GLU A 159 -30.59 -9.43 -11.62
CA GLU A 159 -31.82 -8.61 -11.68
C GLU A 159 -32.79 -9.32 -12.65
N PHE A 160 -33.84 -9.91 -12.07
CA PHE A 160 -35.00 -10.37 -12.77
C PHE A 160 -35.95 -9.19 -13.04
#